data_4343b60716adb999822aa210a8706281
#
_entry.id   4343b60716adb999822aa210a8706281
#
_cell.length_a   1.000
_cell.length_b   1.000
_cell.length_c   1.000
_cell.angle_alpha   90.00
_cell.angle_beta   90.00
_cell.angle_gamma   90.00
#
_symmetry.space_group_name_H-M   'P 1'
#
loop_
_entity.id
_entity.type
_entity.pdbx_description
1 polymer ?
#
loop_
_entity_poly.entity_id
_entity_poly.type
_entity_poly.pdbx_seq_one_letter_code
_entity_poly.pdbx_strand_id
1 'polypeptide(L)'
;MQGRIKRKKAAAQAPEPRGDGLPVCPLCDRPIPPKQQDAHHLVPRSRGGLQTVCLHRICHRQVHALLTEVELERDYREVDALRQHPEMMRFLAWVRRKPDDFFERTRKSQRLRGR
;
A
#
# COMPACT_ATOMS: atom_id res chain seq x y z
N MET A 1 -6.08 2.17 -26.38
CA MET A 1 -5.78 1.95 -26.23
C MET A 1 -5.30 1.73 -25.96
N GLN A 2 -5.52 2.12 -25.56
CA GLN A 2 -5.04 2.00 -25.14
C GLN A 2 -4.64 1.68 -24.73
N GLY A 3 -4.84 1.81 -24.51
CA GLY A 3 -4.46 1.42 -23.94
C GLY A 3 -4.44 1.14 -23.46
N ARG A 4 -4.71 1.00 -23.31
CA ARG A 4 -4.60 0.62 -22.75
C ARG A 4 -4.47 -0.23 -22.51
N ILE A 5 -4.52 -0.28 -22.36
CA ILE A 5 -4.31 -0.93 -21.93
C ILE A 5 -3.82 -1.50 -21.57
N LYS A 6 -3.79 -1.64 -21.38
CA LYS A 6 -3.26 -1.90 -20.92
C LYS A 6 -3.05 -2.25 -20.23
N ARG A 7 -3.24 -2.42 -19.97
CA ARG A 7 -2.92 -2.60 -19.30
C ARG A 7 -3.01 -3.27 -18.77
N LYS A 8 -3.16 -3.67 -18.52
CA LYS A 8 -3.18 -4.20 -18.01
C LYS A 8 -2.78 -4.93 -17.52
N LYS A 9 -2.68 -5.27 -17.27
CA LYS A 9 -2.26 -5.92 -16.71
C LYS A 9 -1.83 -6.03 -15.75
N ALA A 10 -1.48 -6.44 -16.10
CA ALA A 10 -1.02 -6.77 -14.78
C ALA A 10 -1.31 -5.82 -13.87
N ALA A 11 -1.42 -5.01 -14.43
CA ALA A 11 -1.80 -3.98 -13.60
C ALA A 11 -3.15 -4.18 -13.03
N ALA A 12 -3.64 -5.30 -13.23
CA ALA A 12 -4.92 -5.62 -12.68
C ALA A 12 -5.05 -5.37 -11.21
N GLN A 13 -3.93 -5.22 -10.53
CA GLN A 13 -3.96 -5.04 -9.10
C GLN A 13 -4.38 -3.65 -8.68
N ALA A 14 -4.21 -2.67 -9.52
CA ALA A 14 -4.50 -1.30 -9.12
C ALA A 14 -5.92 -0.90 -9.52
N PRO A 15 -6.70 -0.35 -8.60
CA PRO A 15 -8.03 0.15 -8.96
C PRO A 15 -7.95 1.30 -9.96
N GLU A 16 -9.03 1.50 -10.68
CA GLU A 16 -9.11 2.61 -11.62
C GLU A 16 -9.10 3.94 -10.88
N PRO A 17 -8.51 4.98 -11.47
CA PRO A 17 -8.57 6.29 -10.86
C PRO A 17 -10.02 6.78 -10.76
N ARG A 18 -10.28 7.60 -9.76
CA ARG A 18 -11.59 8.17 -9.58
C ARG A 18 -11.80 9.34 -10.56
N GLY A 19 -13.02 9.87 -10.60
CA GLY A 19 -13.33 10.95 -11.51
C GLY A 19 -12.50 12.20 -11.33
N ASP A 20 -11.88 12.38 -10.16
CA ASP A 20 -11.00 13.51 -9.91
C ASP A 20 -9.57 13.25 -10.40
N GLY A 21 -9.31 12.12 -11.02
CA GLY A 21 -8.00 11.81 -11.56
C GLY A 21 -6.99 11.29 -10.54
N LEU A 22 -7.38 11.17 -9.29
CA LEU A 22 -6.46 10.70 -8.26
C LEU A 22 -6.36 9.18 -8.29
N PRO A 23 -5.17 8.63 -8.02
CA PRO A 23 -5.07 7.18 -7.87
C PRO A 23 -5.82 6.73 -6.63
N VAL A 24 -6.27 5.48 -6.64
CA VAL A 24 -6.96 4.88 -5.51
C VAL A 24 -6.00 3.92 -4.82
N CYS A 25 -5.89 4.05 -3.50
CA CYS A 25 -5.02 3.19 -2.73
C CYS A 25 -5.56 1.77 -2.73
N PRO A 26 -4.78 0.79 -3.21
CA PRO A 26 -5.28 -0.58 -3.27
C PRO A 26 -5.43 -1.23 -1.90
N LEU A 27 -4.89 -0.61 -0.85
CA LEU A 27 -5.08 -1.13 0.50
C LEU A 27 -6.34 -0.60 1.16
N CYS A 28 -6.52 0.71 1.19
CA CYS A 28 -7.65 1.29 1.91
C CYS A 28 -8.81 1.71 1.00
N ASP A 29 -8.62 1.65 -0.31
CA ASP A 29 -9.67 1.95 -1.30
C ASP A 29 -10.11 3.40 -1.32
N ARG A 30 -9.32 4.32 -0.77
CA ARG A 30 -9.61 5.75 -0.81
C ARG A 30 -8.74 6.41 -1.87
N PRO A 31 -9.23 7.51 -2.50
CA PRO A 31 -8.38 8.28 -3.42
C PRO A 31 -7.21 8.90 -2.65
N ILE A 32 -6.08 9.04 -3.33
CA ILE A 32 -4.84 9.48 -2.69
C ILE A 32 -4.50 10.89 -3.13
N PRO A 33 -4.67 11.89 -2.25
CA PRO A 33 -4.25 13.26 -2.60
C PRO A 33 -2.76 13.32 -2.88
N PRO A 34 -2.31 14.28 -3.70
CA PRO A 34 -0.90 14.32 -4.12
C PRO A 34 0.10 14.28 -2.98
N LYS A 35 -0.18 14.94 -1.86
CA LYS A 35 0.75 14.96 -0.73
C LYS A 35 0.85 13.63 -0.01
N GLN A 36 -0.08 12.72 -0.28
CA GLN A 36 -0.13 11.44 0.42
C GLN A 36 0.22 10.27 -0.50
N GLN A 37 0.75 10.54 -1.68
CA GLN A 37 1.09 9.48 -2.64
C GLN A 37 2.50 8.99 -2.38
N ASP A 38 2.64 7.69 -2.13
CA ASP A 38 3.92 7.04 -1.92
C ASP A 38 4.03 5.83 -2.84
N ALA A 39 5.21 5.62 -3.40
CA ALA A 39 5.49 4.43 -4.19
C ALA A 39 5.97 3.33 -3.25
N HIS A 40 5.25 2.21 -3.25
CA HIS A 40 5.64 1.04 -2.47
C HIS A 40 6.20 -0.02 -3.40
N HIS A 41 7.41 -0.49 -3.13
CA HIS A 41 8.01 -1.58 -3.88
C HIS A 41 7.41 -2.89 -3.41
N LEU A 42 6.82 -3.65 -4.33
CA LEU A 42 6.20 -4.94 -3.99
C LEU A 42 7.23 -5.90 -3.42
N VAL A 43 8.41 -5.93 -4.04
CA VAL A 43 9.58 -6.57 -3.45
C VAL A 43 10.50 -5.43 -3.04
N PRO A 44 10.99 -5.39 -1.80
CA PRO A 44 11.82 -4.28 -1.37
C PRO A 44 12.99 -4.01 -2.31
N ARG A 45 13.30 -2.75 -2.47
CA ARG A 45 14.36 -2.33 -3.37
C ARG A 45 15.70 -2.97 -3.02
N SER A 46 15.96 -3.11 -1.72
CA SER A 46 17.19 -3.74 -1.24
C SER A 46 17.29 -5.21 -1.65
N ARG A 47 16.17 -5.79 -2.09
CA ARG A 47 16.13 -7.17 -2.51
C ARG A 47 15.83 -7.29 -4.00
N GLY A 48 16.10 -6.23 -4.76
CA GLY A 48 16.02 -6.25 -6.21
C GLY A 48 14.68 -5.89 -6.81
N GLY A 49 13.75 -5.39 -6.01
CA GLY A 49 12.42 -5.08 -6.50
C GLY A 49 12.40 -3.85 -7.39
N LEU A 50 11.63 -3.94 -8.48
CA LEU A 50 11.48 -2.84 -9.42
C LEU A 50 10.04 -2.35 -9.54
N GLN A 51 9.07 -3.23 -9.32
CA GLN A 51 7.65 -2.88 -9.47
C GLN A 51 7.14 -2.14 -8.25
N THR A 52 6.36 -1.10 -8.48
CA THR A 52 5.76 -0.33 -7.39
C THR A 52 4.27 -0.19 -7.58
N VAL A 53 3.59 0.09 -6.47
CA VAL A 53 2.19 0.52 -6.49
C VAL A 53 2.11 1.81 -5.68
N CYS A 54 1.14 2.66 -6.02
CA CYS A 54 0.94 3.89 -5.27
C CYS A 54 0.03 3.61 -4.08
N LEU A 55 0.50 3.94 -2.90
CA LEU A 55 -0.26 3.77 -1.66
C LEU A 55 -0.41 5.12 -0.96
N HIS A 56 -1.42 5.22 -0.10
CA HIS A 56 -1.45 6.32 0.87
C HIS A 56 -0.17 6.26 1.70
N ARG A 57 0.36 7.42 1.99
CA ARG A 57 1.56 7.51 2.83
C ARG A 57 1.39 6.78 4.15
N ILE A 58 0.22 6.95 4.80
CA ILE A 58 -0.02 6.30 6.09
C ILE A 58 -0.12 4.78 5.93
N CYS A 59 -0.72 4.30 4.84
CA CYS A 59 -0.81 2.87 4.59
C CYS A 59 0.57 2.28 4.33
N HIS A 60 1.39 2.99 3.55
CA HIS A 60 2.74 2.56 3.25
C HIS A 60 3.58 2.45 4.52
N ARG A 61 3.47 3.46 5.39
CA ARG A 61 4.20 3.43 6.66
C ARG A 61 3.73 2.29 7.55
N GLN A 62 2.44 1.98 7.52
CA GLN A 62 1.91 0.88 8.32
C GLN A 62 2.47 -0.45 7.86
N VAL A 63 2.61 -0.65 6.55
CA VAL A 63 3.20 -1.87 6.02
C VAL A 63 4.59 -2.09 6.65
N HIS A 64 5.41 -1.04 6.63
CA HIS A 64 6.78 -1.15 7.15
C HIS A 64 6.83 -1.12 8.67
N ALA A 65 5.76 -0.71 9.33
CA ALA A 65 5.67 -0.78 10.78
C ALA A 65 5.33 -2.20 11.26
N LEU A 66 4.73 -2.99 10.38
CA LEU A 66 4.31 -4.35 10.73
C LEU A 66 5.26 -5.43 10.24
N LEU A 67 5.94 -5.21 9.11
CA LEU A 67 6.67 -6.26 8.43
C LEU A 67 8.10 -5.84 8.11
N THR A 68 9.01 -6.80 8.21
CA THR A 68 10.38 -6.58 7.77
C THR A 68 10.47 -6.75 6.25
N GLU A 69 11.60 -6.32 5.69
CA GLU A 69 11.81 -6.46 4.25
C GLU A 69 11.85 -7.91 3.81
N VAL A 70 12.43 -8.78 4.65
CA VAL A 70 12.46 -10.21 4.33
C VAL A 70 11.05 -10.78 4.27
N GLU A 71 10.21 -10.38 5.22
CA GLU A 71 8.82 -10.84 5.23
C GLU A 71 8.05 -10.33 4.02
N LEU A 72 8.29 -9.08 3.63
CA LEU A 72 7.64 -8.53 2.46
C LEU A 72 8.02 -9.30 1.21
N GLU A 73 9.30 -9.59 1.04
CA GLU A 73 9.75 -10.34 -0.12
C GLU A 73 9.20 -11.75 -0.14
N ARG A 74 9.23 -12.41 1.01
CA ARG A 74 8.90 -13.84 1.06
C ARG A 74 7.40 -14.10 1.04
N ASP A 75 6.63 -13.34 1.84
CA ASP A 75 5.24 -13.69 2.09
C ASP A 75 4.23 -12.61 1.69
N TYR A 76 4.66 -11.37 1.54
CA TYR A 76 3.74 -10.24 1.39
C TYR A 76 4.10 -9.34 0.22
N ARG A 77 4.58 -9.94 -0.85
CA ARG A 77 4.94 -9.15 -2.02
C ARG A 77 3.74 -8.70 -2.82
N GLU A 78 2.56 -9.25 -2.57
CA GLU A 78 1.35 -8.86 -3.27
C GLU A 78 0.41 -8.11 -2.36
N VAL A 79 -0.32 -7.15 -2.94
CA VAL A 79 -1.25 -6.33 -2.18
C VAL A 79 -2.31 -7.18 -1.48
N ASP A 80 -2.80 -8.21 -2.17
CA ASP A 80 -3.83 -9.07 -1.56
C ASP A 80 -3.34 -9.73 -0.29
N ALA A 81 -2.07 -10.15 -0.28
CA ALA A 81 -1.51 -10.76 0.92
C ALA A 81 -1.44 -9.75 2.06
N LEU A 82 -1.06 -8.51 1.74
CA LEU A 82 -1.03 -7.44 2.73
C LEU A 82 -2.41 -7.18 3.31
N ARG A 83 -3.43 -7.18 2.46
CA ARG A 83 -4.80 -6.92 2.91
C ARG A 83 -5.31 -8.00 3.84
N GLN A 84 -4.75 -9.19 3.78
CA GLN A 84 -5.20 -10.31 4.59
C GLN A 84 -4.42 -10.47 5.89
N HIS A 85 -3.36 -9.70 6.07
CA HIS A 85 -2.61 -9.72 7.32
C HIS A 85 -3.52 -9.22 8.44
N PRO A 86 -3.64 -9.96 9.55
CA PRO A 86 -4.62 -9.59 10.58
C PRO A 86 -4.47 -8.18 11.12
N GLU A 87 -3.26 -7.76 11.42
CA GLU A 87 -3.05 -6.41 11.93
C GLU A 87 -3.28 -5.36 10.85
N MET A 88 -2.97 -5.68 9.60
CA MET A 88 -3.27 -4.78 8.51
C MET A 88 -4.78 -4.64 8.33
N MET A 89 -5.52 -5.73 8.47
CA MET A 89 -6.98 -5.69 8.35
C MET A 89 -7.58 -4.75 9.39
N ARG A 90 -7.11 -4.82 10.62
CA ARG A 90 -7.59 -3.93 11.68
C ARG A 90 -7.25 -2.48 11.37
N PHE A 91 -6.03 -2.24 10.92
CA PHE A 91 -5.62 -0.89 10.55
C PHE A 91 -6.47 -0.35 9.41
N LEU A 92 -6.71 -1.16 8.38
CA LEU A 92 -7.47 -0.70 7.22
C LEU A 92 -8.92 -0.41 7.60
N ALA A 93 -9.52 -1.22 8.48
CA ALA A 93 -10.87 -0.94 8.94
C ALA A 93 -10.97 0.41 9.63
N TRP A 94 -9.92 0.77 10.35
CA TRP A 94 -9.87 2.05 11.05
C TRP A 94 -9.61 3.22 10.10
N VAL A 95 -8.59 3.08 9.22
CA VAL A 95 -8.16 4.19 8.39
C VAL A 95 -9.17 4.52 7.28
N ARG A 96 -9.93 3.53 6.83
CA ARG A 96 -10.95 3.77 5.81
C ARG A 96 -11.98 4.79 6.22
N ARG A 97 -12.13 5.02 7.52
CA ARG A 97 -13.11 5.96 8.06
C ARG A 97 -12.55 7.37 8.21
N LYS A 98 -11.29 7.57 7.85
CA LYS A 98 -10.64 8.86 7.97
C LYS A 98 -10.70 9.60 6.66
N PRO A 99 -10.54 10.94 6.68
CA PRO A 99 -10.47 11.72 5.43
C PRO A 99 -9.33 11.22 4.53
N ASP A 100 -9.48 11.50 3.24
CA ASP A 100 -8.50 11.01 2.27
C ASP A 100 -7.10 11.55 2.50
N ASP A 101 -6.98 12.74 3.06
CA ASP A 101 -5.68 13.36 3.33
C ASP A 101 -5.18 13.11 4.74
N PHE A 102 -5.86 12.26 5.50
CA PHE A 102 -5.48 11.98 6.88
C PHE A 102 -4.09 11.36 6.95
N PHE A 103 -3.28 11.85 7.87
CA PHE A 103 -1.98 11.26 8.16
C PHE A 103 -1.69 11.38 9.64
N GLU A 104 -1.21 10.30 10.20
CA GLU A 104 -0.79 10.26 11.59
C GLU A 104 0.46 9.38 11.65
N ARG A 105 1.41 9.73 12.51
CA ARG A 105 2.61 8.94 12.64
C ARG A 105 2.27 7.53 13.09
N THR A 106 2.77 6.53 12.37
CA THR A 106 2.57 5.15 12.73
C THR A 106 3.65 4.70 13.71
N ARG A 107 3.34 3.65 14.48
CA ARG A 107 4.31 3.03 15.39
C ARG A 107 4.64 1.65 14.87
N LYS A 108 5.92 1.28 14.97
CA LYS A 108 6.31 -0.10 14.68
C LYS A 108 5.57 -1.04 15.61
N SER A 109 5.23 -2.22 15.11
CA SER A 109 4.62 -3.23 15.94
C SER A 109 5.57 -3.59 17.08
N GLN A 110 5.00 -4.06 18.17
CA GLN A 110 5.83 -4.41 19.34
C GLN A 110 6.88 -5.45 18.97
N ARG A 111 6.55 -6.35 18.06
CA ARG A 111 7.47 -7.36 17.58
C ARG A 111 8.72 -6.74 16.96
N LEU A 112 8.56 -5.66 16.20
CA LEU A 112 9.70 -5.00 15.57
C LEU A 112 10.42 -4.04 16.52
N ARG A 113 9.67 -3.41 17.44
CA ARG A 113 10.28 -2.47 18.38
C ARG A 113 11.15 -3.15 19.41
N GLY A 114 10.88 -4.37 19.71
CA GLY A 114 11.59 -5.09 20.75
C GLY A 114 13.00 -5.50 20.39
N ARG A 115 13.53 -5.02 19.28
CA ARG A 115 14.85 -5.43 18.81
C ARG A 115 15.95 -4.59 19.35
#